data_0aa9c32f306a996fb140c0ddc3337fcf
#
_entry.id   0aa9c32f306a996fb140c0ddc3337fcf
#
_cell.length_a   1.000
_cell.length_b   1.000
_cell.length_c   1.000
_cell.angle_alpha   90.00
_cell.angle_beta   90.00
_cell.angle_gamma   90.00
#
_symmetry.space_group_name_H-M   'P 1'
#
loop_
_entity.id
_entity.type
_entity.pdbx_description
1 polymer ?
#
loop_
_entity_poly.entity_id
_entity_poly.type
_entity_poly.pdbx_seq_one_letter_code
_entity_poly.pdbx_strand_id
1 'polypeptide(L)'
;QFSKHPALLHMSLNQKDVDVEDFYRQSDSNIKIREEQNLNEIFTNYENENLHNSYYFEQELYQCVKEGNLEKLNRVMESSPTNLGEGKLAVTPLRHAKNLFILFAAKTGMLGAIPGGLDIEKTYQLIDLYVQECERMQTIESIKSLQYAMIQDFCRRTGDIRIPEGISSEVYSCINYIRGHINEPINIEDVAKQIHRSSSYTMKRFKDELDINMGAYITRCKLEEAKS
;
A
#
# COMPACT_ATOMS: atom_id res chain seq x y z
N GLN A 1 -31.26 1.82 3.10
CA GLN A 1 -30.81 0.43 3.31
C GLN A 1 -29.40 0.34 3.91
N PHE A 2 -28.54 1.38 3.80
CA PHE A 2 -27.17 1.40 4.32
C PHE A 2 -27.04 1.60 5.84
N SER A 3 -28.11 2.04 6.54
CA SER A 3 -28.05 2.40 7.96
C SER A 3 -28.08 1.21 8.94
N LYS A 4 -28.40 0.01 8.49
CA LYS A 4 -28.53 -1.17 9.36
C LYS A 4 -27.26 -2.03 9.51
N HIS A 5 -26.29 -1.86 8.62
CA HIS A 5 -25.06 -2.69 8.59
C HIS A 5 -24.21 -2.65 9.86
N PRO A 6 -23.90 -1.49 10.49
CA PRO A 6 -23.07 -1.46 11.68
C PRO A 6 -23.72 -2.15 12.89
N ALA A 7 -25.04 -1.99 13.08
CA ALA A 7 -25.76 -2.65 14.16
C ALA A 7 -25.82 -4.17 13.97
N LEU A 8 -26.04 -4.64 12.73
CA LEU A 8 -26.01 -6.07 12.40
C LEU A 8 -24.62 -6.68 12.60
N LEU A 9 -23.55 -5.94 12.26
CA LEU A 9 -22.18 -6.38 12.51
C LEU A 9 -21.90 -6.49 14.01
N HIS A 10 -22.34 -5.50 14.81
CA HIS A 10 -22.20 -5.51 16.25
C HIS A 10 -22.96 -6.69 16.90
N MET A 11 -24.20 -6.97 16.46
CA MET A 11 -24.98 -8.12 16.92
C MET A 11 -24.29 -9.45 16.57
N SER A 12 -23.76 -9.57 15.35
CA SER A 12 -23.05 -10.76 14.89
C SER A 12 -21.78 -11.05 15.69
N LEU A 13 -21.01 -10.01 16.04
CA LEU A 13 -19.74 -10.16 16.77
C LEU A 13 -19.92 -10.37 18.27
N ASN A 14 -20.94 -9.75 18.87
CA ASN A 14 -21.11 -9.75 20.32
C ASN A 14 -22.24 -10.67 20.81
N GLN A 15 -22.99 -11.31 19.91
CA GLN A 15 -24.14 -12.18 20.23
C GLN A 15 -25.17 -11.53 21.17
N LYS A 16 -25.33 -10.22 21.11
CA LYS A 16 -26.28 -9.44 21.91
C LYS A 16 -27.26 -8.72 20.99
N ASP A 17 -28.55 -8.82 21.33
CA ASP A 17 -29.56 -7.96 20.71
C ASP A 17 -29.32 -6.51 21.15
N VAL A 18 -29.15 -5.64 20.20
CA VAL A 18 -28.96 -4.20 20.40
C VAL A 18 -30.08 -3.48 19.68
N ASP A 19 -30.78 -2.60 20.38
CA ASP A 19 -31.70 -1.69 19.73
C ASP A 19 -30.91 -0.78 18.79
N VAL A 20 -31.32 -0.78 17.53
CA VAL A 20 -30.64 -0.02 16.46
C VAL A 20 -30.65 1.49 16.78
N GLU A 21 -31.74 2.00 17.38
CA GLU A 21 -31.85 3.41 17.75
C GLU A 21 -30.90 3.76 18.91
N ASP A 22 -30.80 2.91 19.93
CA ASP A 22 -29.88 3.11 21.05
C ASP A 22 -28.40 3.02 20.59
N PHE A 23 -28.10 2.13 19.65
CA PHE A 23 -26.78 2.04 19.06
C PHE A 23 -26.35 3.35 18.35
N TYR A 24 -27.26 3.94 17.57
CA TYR A 24 -26.97 5.22 16.90
C TYR A 24 -26.91 6.39 17.87
N ARG A 25 -27.79 6.48 18.88
CA ARG A 25 -27.73 7.52 19.91
C ARG A 25 -26.41 7.48 20.70
N GLN A 26 -25.93 6.29 21.03
CA GLN A 26 -24.64 6.10 21.73
C GLN A 26 -23.45 6.45 20.82
N SER A 27 -23.54 6.15 19.53
CA SER A 27 -22.56 6.53 18.52
C SER A 27 -22.48 8.06 18.36
N ASP A 28 -23.61 8.75 18.24
CA ASP A 28 -23.68 10.20 18.10
C ASP A 28 -23.13 10.95 19.32
N SER A 29 -23.41 10.45 20.53
CA SER A 29 -22.87 11.00 21.77
C SER A 29 -21.35 10.87 21.84
N ASN A 30 -20.81 9.72 21.43
CA ASN A 30 -19.38 9.48 21.38
C ASN A 30 -18.67 10.33 20.31
N ILE A 31 -19.34 10.61 19.20
CA ILE A 31 -18.81 11.49 18.14
C ILE A 31 -18.69 12.93 18.67
N LYS A 32 -19.72 13.47 19.34
CA LYS A 32 -19.70 14.82 19.90
C LYS A 32 -18.61 15.03 20.95
N ILE A 33 -18.43 14.07 21.87
CA ILE A 33 -17.34 14.12 22.86
C ILE A 33 -15.96 14.12 22.18
N ARG A 34 -15.81 13.36 21.11
CA ARG A 34 -14.56 13.35 20.33
C ARG A 34 -14.32 14.65 19.56
N GLU A 35 -15.36 15.28 19.05
CA GLU A 35 -15.25 16.56 18.37
C GLU A 35 -14.78 17.68 19.31
N GLU A 36 -15.32 17.73 20.54
CA GLU A 36 -14.88 18.71 21.55
C GLU A 36 -13.44 18.48 22.02
N GLN A 37 -13.02 17.22 22.18
CA GLN A 37 -11.65 16.86 22.54
C GLN A 37 -10.67 17.16 21.40
N ASN A 38 -11.03 16.85 20.14
CA ASN A 38 -10.22 17.14 18.98
C ASN A 38 -10.06 18.64 18.71
N LEU A 39 -11.09 19.46 18.94
CA LEU A 39 -10.98 20.92 18.79
C LEU A 39 -9.90 21.51 19.71
N ASN A 40 -9.85 21.08 20.97
CA ASN A 40 -8.83 21.53 21.90
C ASN A 40 -7.41 21.05 21.54
N GLU A 41 -7.27 19.80 21.04
CA GLU A 41 -5.98 19.28 20.56
C GLU A 41 -5.56 19.97 19.23
N ILE A 42 -6.49 20.25 18.33
CA ILE A 42 -6.24 20.96 17.08
C ILE A 42 -5.77 22.38 17.36
N PHE A 43 -6.42 23.13 18.28
CA PHE A 43 -6.00 24.48 18.66
C PHE A 43 -4.60 24.49 19.28
N THR A 44 -4.27 23.50 20.14
CA THR A 44 -2.94 23.38 20.76
C THR A 44 -1.85 23.01 19.74
N ASN A 45 -2.21 22.26 18.69
CA ASN A 45 -1.28 21.83 17.64
C ASN A 45 -1.09 22.88 16.52
N TYR A 46 -2.05 23.78 16.30
CA TYR A 46 -1.90 24.90 15.35
C TYR A 46 -0.81 25.91 15.77
N GLU A 47 -0.46 25.96 17.04
CA GLU A 47 0.66 26.77 17.54
C GLU A 47 2.05 26.19 17.24
N ASN A 48 2.11 24.93 16.80
CA ASN A 48 3.34 24.26 16.39
C ASN A 48 3.38 24.11 14.86
N GLU A 49 4.15 24.96 14.19
CA GLU A 49 4.38 24.98 12.72
C GLU A 49 4.89 23.64 12.11
N ASN A 50 5.00 22.57 12.91
CA ASN A 50 5.62 21.29 12.52
C ASN A 50 4.68 20.29 11.82
N LEU A 51 3.36 20.54 11.77
CA LEU A 51 2.38 19.62 11.20
C LEU A 51 2.54 19.39 9.67
N HIS A 52 3.06 20.38 8.95
CA HIS A 52 3.20 20.27 7.50
C HIS A 52 4.48 19.54 7.07
N ASN A 53 5.53 19.54 7.88
CA ASN A 53 6.80 18.90 7.54
C ASN A 53 6.69 17.37 7.50
N SER A 54 5.87 16.74 8.36
CA SER A 54 5.65 15.28 8.33
C SER A 54 4.92 14.84 7.06
N TYR A 55 3.93 15.60 6.60
CA TYR A 55 3.18 15.27 5.38
C TYR A 55 4.08 15.28 4.14
N TYR A 56 4.87 16.34 3.94
CA TYR A 56 5.76 16.44 2.78
C TYR A 56 6.85 15.38 2.81
N PHE A 57 7.41 15.12 3.98
CA PHE A 57 8.39 14.05 4.16
C PHE A 57 7.81 12.67 3.83
N GLU A 58 6.62 12.35 4.33
CA GLU A 58 5.93 11.10 3.99
C GLU A 58 5.64 11.00 2.49
N GLN A 59 5.18 12.07 1.84
CA GLN A 59 4.93 12.08 0.40
C GLN A 59 6.20 11.80 -0.40
N GLU A 60 7.33 12.36 0.02
CA GLU A 60 8.62 12.11 -0.63
C GLU A 60 9.06 10.65 -0.47
N LEU A 61 8.87 10.04 0.71
CA LEU A 61 9.11 8.61 0.93
C LEU A 61 8.25 7.73 0.03
N TYR A 62 6.93 7.99 -0.05
CA TYR A 62 6.03 7.21 -0.90
C TYR A 62 6.35 7.39 -2.38
N GLN A 63 6.79 8.57 -2.79
CA GLN A 63 7.24 8.80 -4.16
C GLN A 63 8.52 7.99 -4.46
N CYS A 64 9.48 7.90 -3.54
CA CYS A 64 10.66 7.04 -3.70
C CYS A 64 10.28 5.57 -3.86
N VAL A 65 9.31 5.09 -3.07
CA VAL A 65 8.79 3.72 -3.18
C VAL A 65 8.12 3.52 -4.53
N LYS A 66 7.24 4.44 -4.95
CA LYS A 66 6.58 4.40 -6.26
C LYS A 66 7.57 4.38 -7.41
N GLU A 67 8.65 5.14 -7.30
CA GLU A 67 9.73 5.18 -8.29
C GLU A 67 10.66 3.97 -8.20
N GLY A 68 10.60 3.17 -7.16
CA GLY A 68 11.56 2.08 -6.91
C GLY A 68 13.01 2.59 -6.75
N ASN A 69 13.18 3.85 -6.33
CA ASN A 69 14.49 4.50 -6.28
C ASN A 69 15.09 4.40 -4.87
N LEU A 70 15.83 3.32 -4.64
CA LEU A 70 16.44 3.02 -3.33
C LEU A 70 17.51 4.05 -2.92
N GLU A 71 18.27 4.59 -3.86
CA GLU A 71 19.30 5.60 -3.56
C GLU A 71 18.66 6.92 -3.08
N LYS A 72 17.60 7.35 -3.76
CA LYS A 72 16.82 8.53 -3.36
C LYS A 72 16.17 8.30 -2.00
N LEU A 73 15.57 7.11 -1.78
CA LEU A 73 14.97 6.74 -0.51
C LEU A 73 15.96 6.86 0.65
N ASN A 74 17.17 6.32 0.51
CA ASN A 74 18.19 6.39 1.54
C ASN A 74 18.57 7.83 1.87
N ARG A 75 18.77 8.69 0.85
CA ARG A 75 19.06 10.12 1.05
C ARG A 75 17.92 10.85 1.79
N VAL A 76 16.68 10.59 1.43
CA VAL A 76 15.51 11.18 2.11
C VAL A 76 15.44 10.73 3.56
N MET A 77 15.72 9.46 3.85
CA MET A 77 15.72 8.95 5.21
C MET A 77 16.88 9.50 6.07
N GLU A 78 18.05 9.74 5.49
CA GLU A 78 19.18 10.40 6.17
C GLU A 78 18.87 11.87 6.51
N SER A 79 18.08 12.55 5.67
CA SER A 79 17.64 13.94 5.89
C SER A 79 16.39 14.05 6.76
N SER A 80 15.94 12.97 7.40
CA SER A 80 14.72 12.91 8.19
C SER A 80 14.68 14.04 9.24
N PRO A 81 13.59 14.82 9.30
CA PRO A 81 13.42 15.83 10.32
C PRO A 81 13.43 15.19 11.70
N THR A 82 14.15 15.81 12.64
CA THR A 82 14.27 15.34 14.03
C THR A 82 12.95 15.43 14.81
N ASN A 83 11.99 16.19 14.29
CA ASN A 83 10.72 16.47 14.96
C ASN A 83 9.56 16.32 13.96
N LEU A 84 9.21 15.07 13.64
CA LEU A 84 7.98 14.76 12.93
C LEU A 84 6.85 14.91 13.96
N GLY A 85 5.98 15.91 13.79
CA GLY A 85 4.83 16.14 14.67
C GLY A 85 3.83 14.97 14.55
N GLU A 86 4.01 13.97 15.40
CA GLU A 86 3.14 12.79 15.44
C GLU A 86 2.05 13.00 16.48
N GLY A 87 0.79 12.86 16.07
CA GLY A 87 -0.34 12.89 17.01
C GLY A 87 -0.27 11.72 18.01
N LYS A 88 -0.76 11.91 19.22
CA LYS A 88 -0.76 10.87 20.26
C LYS A 88 -1.81 9.78 19.96
N LEU A 89 -1.37 8.62 19.49
CA LEU A 89 -2.25 7.49 19.09
C LEU A 89 -2.50 6.46 20.19
N ALA A 90 -1.74 6.48 21.29
CA ALA A 90 -1.91 5.53 22.41
C ALA A 90 -1.33 6.08 23.71
N VAL A 91 -1.71 5.46 24.82
CA VAL A 91 -1.26 5.84 26.17
C VAL A 91 0.19 5.43 26.41
N THR A 92 0.60 4.22 25.98
CA THR A 92 1.95 3.74 26.18
C THR A 92 2.83 4.03 24.94
N PRO A 93 4.10 4.39 25.12
CA PRO A 93 5.00 4.68 24.02
C PRO A 93 5.15 3.50 23.02
N LEU A 94 5.22 2.28 23.53
CA LEU A 94 5.32 1.08 22.69
C LEU A 94 4.08 0.90 21.81
N ARG A 95 2.88 1.03 22.40
CA ARG A 95 1.63 0.91 21.63
C ARG A 95 1.46 2.05 20.63
N HIS A 96 1.89 3.25 21.01
CA HIS A 96 1.93 4.39 20.10
C HIS A 96 2.81 4.10 18.87
N ALA A 97 4.04 3.61 19.08
CA ALA A 97 4.95 3.24 17.99
C ALA A 97 4.38 2.14 17.08
N LYS A 98 3.70 1.12 17.65
CA LYS A 98 3.01 0.09 16.86
C LYS A 98 1.89 0.67 16.01
N ASN A 99 1.06 1.55 16.57
CA ASN A 99 -0.02 2.18 15.82
C ASN A 99 0.51 3.04 14.66
N LEU A 100 1.58 3.81 14.89
CA LEU A 100 2.26 4.58 13.83
C LEU A 100 2.81 3.67 12.73
N PHE A 101 3.44 2.55 13.11
CA PHE A 101 3.97 1.57 12.17
C PHE A 101 2.86 1.01 11.27
N ILE A 102 1.71 0.62 11.85
CA ILE A 102 0.56 0.07 11.10
C ILE A 102 0.07 1.09 10.06
N LEU A 103 -0.12 2.34 10.47
CA LEU A 103 -0.52 3.42 9.56
C LEU A 103 0.51 3.65 8.45
N PHE A 104 1.79 3.66 8.81
CA PHE A 104 2.87 3.87 7.85
C PHE A 104 2.97 2.70 6.86
N ALA A 105 2.83 1.45 7.32
CA ALA A 105 2.84 0.27 6.46
C ALA A 105 1.70 0.30 5.43
N ALA A 106 0.48 0.59 5.88
CA ALA A 106 -0.68 0.72 5.00
C ALA A 106 -0.48 1.84 3.95
N LYS A 107 -0.05 3.03 4.38
CA LYS A 107 0.21 4.16 3.48
C LYS A 107 1.33 3.84 2.48
N THR A 108 2.42 3.20 2.91
CA THR A 108 3.54 2.81 2.04
C THR A 108 3.06 1.87 0.93
N GLY A 109 2.27 0.87 1.27
CA GLY A 109 1.68 -0.04 0.28
C GLY A 109 0.72 0.67 -0.68
N MET A 110 -0.25 1.42 -0.13
CA MET A 110 -1.34 2.02 -0.91
C MET A 110 -0.90 3.24 -1.74
N LEU A 111 -0.03 4.09 -1.20
CA LEU A 111 0.39 5.35 -1.86
C LEU A 111 1.71 5.22 -2.61
N GLY A 112 2.54 4.23 -2.26
CA GLY A 112 3.84 3.98 -2.89
C GLY A 112 3.83 2.75 -3.80
N ALA A 113 3.69 1.56 -3.21
CA ALA A 113 3.93 0.31 -3.91
C ALA A 113 2.89 -0.03 -4.99
N ILE A 114 1.58 0.07 -4.69
CA ILE A 114 0.52 -0.18 -5.68
C ILE A 114 0.62 0.79 -6.86
N PRO A 115 0.71 2.13 -6.65
CA PRO A 115 0.91 3.06 -7.77
C PRO A 115 2.25 2.87 -8.50
N GLY A 116 3.24 2.26 -7.86
CA GLY A 116 4.52 1.87 -8.46
C GLY A 116 4.47 0.58 -9.26
N GLY A 117 3.31 -0.10 -9.30
CA GLY A 117 3.07 -1.29 -10.13
C GLY A 117 3.12 -2.62 -9.36
N LEU A 118 3.30 -2.60 -8.04
CA LEU A 118 3.21 -3.83 -7.26
C LEU A 118 1.75 -4.33 -7.26
N ASP A 119 1.58 -5.63 -7.43
CA ASP A 119 0.27 -6.28 -7.42
C ASP A 119 -0.48 -5.99 -6.11
N ILE A 120 -1.78 -5.72 -6.21
CA ILE A 120 -2.61 -5.30 -5.08
C ILE A 120 -2.63 -6.38 -4.00
N GLU A 121 -2.90 -7.63 -4.36
CA GLU A 121 -3.02 -8.73 -3.41
C GLU A 121 -1.68 -9.01 -2.72
N LYS A 122 -0.58 -9.03 -3.48
CA LYS A 122 0.77 -9.18 -2.93
C LYS A 122 1.14 -8.04 -2.01
N THR A 123 0.69 -6.82 -2.29
CA THR A 123 0.93 -5.65 -1.44
C THR A 123 0.21 -5.79 -0.11
N TYR A 124 -1.06 -6.20 -0.10
CA TYR A 124 -1.81 -6.44 1.13
C TYR A 124 -1.20 -7.56 1.97
N GLN A 125 -0.84 -8.68 1.35
CA GLN A 125 -0.15 -9.79 2.04
C GLN A 125 1.16 -9.33 2.68
N LEU A 126 1.90 -8.46 2.01
CA LEU A 126 3.15 -7.92 2.53
C LEU A 126 2.92 -6.95 3.71
N ILE A 127 1.88 -6.10 3.63
CA ILE A 127 1.46 -5.25 4.75
C ILE A 127 1.12 -6.12 5.96
N ASP A 128 0.29 -7.14 5.78
CA ASP A 128 -0.12 -8.04 6.85
C ASP A 128 1.07 -8.72 7.52
N LEU A 129 2.04 -9.19 6.72
CA LEU A 129 3.26 -9.81 7.21
C LEU A 129 4.06 -8.86 8.12
N TYR A 130 4.28 -7.63 7.67
CA TYR A 130 5.03 -6.64 8.43
C TYR A 130 4.28 -6.16 9.69
N VAL A 131 2.96 -6.04 9.64
CA VAL A 131 2.14 -5.69 10.80
C VAL A 131 2.17 -6.80 11.85
N GLN A 132 2.07 -8.07 11.44
CA GLN A 132 2.19 -9.21 12.34
C GLN A 132 3.59 -9.29 13.00
N GLU A 133 4.63 -8.96 12.25
CA GLU A 133 5.99 -8.91 12.79
C GLU A 133 6.14 -7.75 13.78
N CYS A 134 5.59 -6.57 13.48
CA CYS A 134 5.55 -5.43 14.40
C CYS A 134 4.85 -5.77 15.73
N GLU A 135 3.75 -6.54 15.69
CA GLU A 135 3.05 -6.94 16.92
C GLU A 135 3.93 -7.80 17.86
N ARG A 136 4.90 -8.54 17.33
CA ARG A 136 5.85 -9.33 18.13
C ARG A 136 6.97 -8.49 18.74
N MET A 137 7.20 -7.27 18.22
CA MET A 137 8.26 -6.40 18.72
C MET A 137 7.96 -5.86 20.13
N GLN A 138 8.99 -5.80 20.97
CA GLN A 138 8.88 -5.39 22.38
C GLN A 138 9.57 -4.07 22.68
N THR A 139 10.31 -3.49 21.72
CA THR A 139 11.02 -2.22 21.88
C THR A 139 10.73 -1.27 20.72
N ILE A 140 10.81 0.03 21.00
CA ILE A 140 10.61 1.07 19.98
C ILE A 140 11.72 1.00 18.93
N GLU A 141 12.94 0.69 19.33
CA GLU A 141 14.10 0.56 18.46
C GLU A 141 13.91 -0.56 17.43
N SER A 142 13.39 -1.71 17.88
CA SER A 142 13.08 -2.82 16.96
C SER A 142 11.99 -2.48 15.97
N ILE A 143 10.96 -1.72 16.40
CA ILE A 143 9.90 -1.23 15.50
C ILE A 143 10.46 -0.26 14.46
N LYS A 144 11.34 0.68 14.85
CA LYS A 144 11.99 1.60 13.92
C LYS A 144 12.89 0.88 12.91
N SER A 145 13.63 -0.13 13.36
CA SER A 145 14.46 -0.97 12.46
C SER A 145 13.60 -1.75 11.47
N LEU A 146 12.46 -2.29 11.92
CA LEU A 146 11.51 -2.98 11.07
C LEU A 146 10.87 -2.01 10.04
N GLN A 147 10.53 -0.79 10.46
CA GLN A 147 9.98 0.24 9.58
C GLN A 147 10.94 0.61 8.45
N TYR A 148 12.23 0.75 8.79
CA TYR A 148 13.27 1.02 7.80
C TYR A 148 13.42 -0.15 6.81
N ALA A 149 13.49 -1.38 7.32
CA ALA A 149 13.58 -2.59 6.49
C ALA A 149 12.36 -2.74 5.56
N MET A 150 11.16 -2.49 6.08
CA MET A 150 9.91 -2.57 5.35
C MET A 150 9.88 -1.60 4.16
N ILE A 151 10.16 -0.31 4.38
CA ILE A 151 10.09 0.67 3.29
C ILE A 151 11.14 0.40 2.20
N GLN A 152 12.34 -0.07 2.60
CA GLN A 152 13.36 -0.51 1.63
C GLN A 152 12.91 -1.72 0.82
N ASP A 153 12.25 -2.70 1.46
CA ASP A 153 11.74 -3.88 0.77
C ASP A 153 10.65 -3.52 -0.23
N PHE A 154 9.68 -2.66 0.16
CA PHE A 154 8.68 -2.15 -0.78
C PHE A 154 9.32 -1.40 -1.95
N CYS A 155 10.29 -0.52 -1.68
CA CYS A 155 10.99 0.24 -2.71
C CYS A 155 11.76 -0.67 -3.67
N ARG A 156 12.46 -1.69 -3.18
CA ARG A 156 13.17 -2.67 -3.99
C ARG A 156 12.22 -3.45 -4.88
N ARG A 157 11.14 -4.01 -4.31
CA ARG A 157 10.14 -4.79 -5.07
C ARG A 157 9.49 -3.95 -6.15
N THR A 158 9.22 -2.67 -5.88
CA THR A 158 8.70 -1.74 -6.89
C THR A 158 9.75 -1.45 -7.97
N GLY A 159 11.02 -1.28 -7.59
CA GLY A 159 12.14 -1.12 -8.52
C GLY A 159 12.36 -2.33 -9.43
N ASP A 160 12.19 -3.53 -8.89
CA ASP A 160 12.31 -4.78 -9.65
C ASP A 160 11.20 -4.97 -10.70
N ILE A 161 10.06 -4.28 -10.50
CA ILE A 161 8.91 -4.27 -11.42
C ILE A 161 9.06 -3.16 -12.48
N ARG A 162 10.04 -2.28 -12.37
CA ARG A 162 10.19 -1.12 -13.27
C ARG A 162 10.09 -1.52 -14.72
N ILE A 163 9.27 -0.73 -15.45
CA ILE A 163 9.24 -0.77 -16.91
C ILE A 163 10.65 -0.44 -17.38
N PRO A 164 11.37 -1.36 -18.04
CA PRO A 164 12.65 -1.05 -18.64
C PRO A 164 12.51 0.19 -19.54
N GLU A 165 13.53 1.04 -19.58
CA GLU A 165 13.53 2.19 -20.50
C GLU A 165 13.22 1.71 -21.92
N GLY A 166 12.26 2.37 -22.57
CA GLY A 166 11.81 2.00 -23.92
C GLY A 166 10.55 1.13 -23.99
N ILE A 167 9.98 0.70 -22.85
CA ILE A 167 8.73 -0.06 -22.84
C ILE A 167 7.57 0.85 -22.40
N SER A 168 6.48 0.84 -23.16
CA SER A 168 5.27 1.59 -22.82
C SER A 168 4.48 0.94 -21.66
N SER A 169 3.66 1.75 -20.98
CA SER A 169 2.74 1.25 -19.93
C SER A 169 1.76 0.20 -20.45
N GLU A 170 1.37 0.25 -21.71
CA GLU A 170 0.49 -0.73 -22.35
C GLU A 170 1.20 -2.09 -22.46
N VAL A 171 2.44 -2.13 -22.95
CA VAL A 171 3.24 -3.37 -23.06
C VAL A 171 3.61 -3.90 -21.69
N TYR A 172 3.93 -3.02 -20.74
CA TYR A 172 4.18 -3.43 -19.37
C TYR A 172 2.96 -4.08 -18.71
N SER A 173 1.76 -3.54 -18.91
CA SER A 173 0.51 -4.16 -18.43
C SER A 173 0.30 -5.54 -19.04
N CYS A 174 0.64 -5.74 -20.31
CA CYS A 174 0.62 -7.07 -20.93
C CYS A 174 1.58 -8.05 -20.27
N ILE A 175 2.82 -7.60 -19.98
CA ILE A 175 3.83 -8.42 -19.27
C ILE A 175 3.33 -8.85 -17.89
N ASN A 176 2.77 -7.92 -17.12
CA ASN A 176 2.26 -8.20 -15.79
C ASN A 176 1.08 -9.17 -15.81
N TYR A 177 0.15 -9.00 -16.76
CA TYR A 177 -0.95 -9.95 -16.93
C TYR A 177 -0.43 -11.36 -17.24
N ILE A 178 0.51 -11.49 -18.18
CA ILE A 178 1.12 -12.76 -18.55
C ILE A 178 1.78 -13.44 -17.35
N ARG A 179 2.57 -12.70 -16.57
CA ARG A 179 3.25 -13.21 -15.37
C ARG A 179 2.28 -13.64 -14.28
N GLY A 180 1.21 -12.88 -14.05
CA GLY A 180 0.19 -13.19 -13.05
C GLY A 180 -0.66 -14.43 -13.37
N HIS A 181 -0.74 -14.81 -14.68
CA HIS A 181 -1.56 -15.94 -15.15
C HIS A 181 -0.70 -17.07 -15.74
N ILE A 182 0.59 -17.14 -15.36
CA ILE A 182 1.55 -18.05 -15.99
C ILE A 182 1.16 -19.52 -15.85
N ASN A 183 0.45 -19.88 -14.78
CA ASN A 183 -0.01 -21.24 -14.49
C ASN A 183 -1.35 -21.61 -15.16
N GLU A 184 -1.92 -20.67 -15.93
CA GLU A 184 -3.20 -20.82 -16.60
C GLU A 184 -3.04 -20.80 -18.13
N PRO A 185 -4.04 -21.24 -18.91
CA PRO A 185 -4.08 -20.99 -20.33
C PRO A 185 -4.21 -19.48 -20.60
N ILE A 186 -3.20 -18.87 -21.21
CA ILE A 186 -3.21 -17.44 -21.55
C ILE A 186 -3.67 -17.28 -23.00
N ASN A 187 -4.77 -16.53 -23.19
CA ASN A 187 -5.26 -16.12 -24.50
C ASN A 187 -4.83 -14.68 -24.80
N ILE A 188 -4.35 -14.42 -26.02
CA ILE A 188 -3.93 -13.08 -26.47
C ILE A 188 -5.09 -12.07 -26.38
N GLU A 189 -6.32 -12.51 -26.59
CA GLU A 189 -7.51 -11.65 -26.46
C GLU A 189 -7.68 -11.13 -25.04
N ASP A 190 -7.40 -11.93 -24.03
CA ASP A 190 -7.52 -11.54 -22.63
C ASP A 190 -6.41 -10.57 -22.24
N VAL A 191 -5.20 -10.76 -22.75
CA VAL A 191 -4.10 -9.80 -22.60
C VAL A 191 -4.47 -8.45 -23.23
N ALA A 192 -5.06 -8.45 -24.41
CA ALA A 192 -5.47 -7.24 -25.11
C ALA A 192 -6.60 -6.46 -24.39
N LYS A 193 -7.52 -7.17 -23.73
CA LYS A 193 -8.58 -6.58 -22.91
C LYS A 193 -8.01 -5.76 -21.73
N GLN A 194 -6.89 -6.18 -21.14
CA GLN A 194 -6.26 -5.46 -20.02
C GLN A 194 -5.85 -4.02 -20.37
N ILE A 195 -5.51 -3.79 -21.64
CA ILE A 195 -5.12 -2.46 -22.14
C ILE A 195 -6.19 -1.80 -22.99
N HIS A 196 -7.41 -2.39 -23.02
CA HIS A 196 -8.56 -1.90 -23.81
C HIS A 196 -8.22 -1.68 -25.29
N ARG A 197 -7.46 -2.61 -25.91
CA ARG A 197 -7.03 -2.57 -27.31
C ARG A 197 -7.39 -3.86 -28.05
N SER A 198 -7.28 -3.84 -29.38
CA SER A 198 -7.44 -5.04 -30.19
C SER A 198 -6.22 -5.96 -30.09
N SER A 199 -6.42 -7.28 -30.22
CA SER A 199 -5.33 -8.26 -30.20
C SER A 199 -4.24 -7.95 -31.25
N SER A 200 -4.63 -7.52 -32.45
CA SER A 200 -3.69 -7.16 -33.53
C SER A 200 -2.82 -5.97 -33.14
N TYR A 201 -3.39 -4.92 -32.57
CA TYR A 201 -2.65 -3.77 -32.07
C TYR A 201 -1.68 -4.19 -30.95
N THR A 202 -2.19 -4.94 -29.99
CA THR A 202 -1.43 -5.39 -28.81
C THR A 202 -0.23 -6.25 -29.21
N MET A 203 -0.43 -7.23 -30.10
CA MET A 203 0.67 -8.06 -30.60
C MET A 203 1.73 -7.28 -31.35
N LYS A 204 1.30 -6.34 -32.22
CA LYS A 204 2.23 -5.51 -32.99
C LYS A 204 3.07 -4.65 -32.03
N ARG A 205 2.42 -3.92 -31.13
CA ARG A 205 3.10 -3.04 -30.20
C ARG A 205 4.06 -3.79 -29.26
N PHE A 206 3.63 -4.95 -28.77
CA PHE A 206 4.45 -5.82 -27.93
C PHE A 206 5.73 -6.28 -28.67
N LYS A 207 5.58 -6.65 -29.95
CA LYS A 207 6.73 -7.03 -30.78
C LYS A 207 7.65 -5.86 -31.08
N ASP A 208 7.09 -4.69 -31.41
CA ASP A 208 7.86 -3.49 -31.75
C ASP A 208 8.71 -2.99 -30.57
N GLU A 209 8.24 -3.15 -29.32
CA GLU A 209 8.94 -2.68 -28.13
C GLU A 209 9.86 -3.72 -27.48
N LEU A 210 9.55 -5.02 -27.60
CA LEU A 210 10.32 -6.09 -26.96
C LEU A 210 11.14 -6.96 -27.91
N ASP A 211 11.02 -6.71 -29.21
CA ASP A 211 11.65 -7.52 -30.29
C ASP A 211 11.34 -9.03 -30.21
N ILE A 212 10.25 -9.39 -29.55
CA ILE A 212 9.77 -10.78 -29.41
C ILE A 212 8.25 -10.82 -29.59
N ASN A 213 7.73 -11.83 -30.30
CA ASN A 213 6.28 -11.97 -30.37
C ASN A 213 5.69 -12.46 -29.04
N MET A 214 4.46 -12.03 -28.74
CA MET A 214 3.79 -12.31 -27.46
C MET A 214 3.65 -13.81 -27.16
N GLY A 215 3.37 -14.64 -28.17
CA GLY A 215 3.26 -16.09 -27.97
C GLY A 215 4.58 -16.74 -27.56
N ALA A 216 5.71 -16.32 -28.19
CA ALA A 216 7.04 -16.78 -27.81
C ALA A 216 7.42 -16.30 -26.40
N TYR A 217 7.05 -15.08 -26.03
CA TYR A 217 7.26 -14.56 -24.69
C TYR A 217 6.50 -15.38 -23.63
N ILE A 218 5.20 -15.66 -23.85
CA ILE A 218 4.38 -16.52 -22.96
C ILE A 218 5.03 -17.90 -22.83
N THR A 219 5.45 -18.52 -23.92
CA THR A 219 6.08 -19.84 -23.90
C THR A 219 7.38 -19.82 -23.08
N ARG A 220 8.22 -18.79 -23.26
CA ARG A 220 9.45 -18.63 -22.50
C ARG A 220 9.18 -18.49 -20.99
N CYS A 221 8.24 -17.63 -20.61
CA CYS A 221 7.88 -17.45 -19.19
C CYS A 221 7.37 -18.77 -18.58
N LYS A 222 6.53 -19.54 -19.27
CA LYS A 222 6.06 -20.86 -18.81
C LYS A 222 7.18 -21.88 -18.63
N LEU A 223 8.18 -21.86 -19.51
CA LEU A 223 9.35 -22.73 -19.41
C LEU A 223 10.27 -22.34 -18.25
N GLU A 224 10.41 -21.04 -17.97
CA GLU A 224 11.19 -20.54 -16.83
C GLU A 224 10.53 -20.92 -15.51
N GLU A 225 9.22 -20.75 -15.40
CA GLU A 225 8.43 -21.14 -14.21
C GLU A 225 8.48 -22.66 -13.96
N ALA A 226 8.41 -23.46 -15.01
CA ALA A 226 8.47 -24.93 -14.89
C ALA A 226 9.87 -25.47 -14.47
N LYS A 227 10.92 -24.64 -14.50
CA LYS A 227 12.29 -24.99 -14.06
C LYS A 227 12.59 -24.55 -12.62
N SER A 228 11.75 -23.68 -12.06
CA SER A 228 11.84 -23.14 -10.70
C SER A 228 11.22 -24.07 -9.69
#